data_0b24a834c0faf6c87d8cfc23c603199c
#
_entry.id   0b24a834c0faf6c87d8cfc23c603199c
#
_cell.length_a   1.000
_cell.length_b   1.000
_cell.length_c   1.000
_cell.angle_alpha   90.00
_cell.angle_beta   90.00
_cell.angle_gamma   90.00
#
_symmetry.space_group_name_H-M   'P 1'
#
loop_
_entity.id
_entity.type
_entity.pdbx_description
1 polymer ?
#
loop_
_entity_poly.entity_id
_entity_poly.type
_entity_poly.pdbx_seq_one_letter_code
_entity_poly.pdbx_strand_id
1 'polypeptide(L)'
;MTAAEIAQAGPEPLPAPGTDRIAEARVRMEATGQWHDRQNMGRRWGIGCVALEITQRCNLDCTLCYLSDHSEAVKDIPLEEVFRRIDAIRAHYGPDTDIQITGGDPTLRERAELVEIVRYARAAGLSPSLFTNGIRATRDLLEELAANGLVDVAFHVDMTQERKGYPDERSLNAVRREYIDRARGLPISVFFNTTVYDGNFAQIPGVAAFFVQHADVVRLASFQLQADTGRGTVRARQQPITIDTVAGQLNAGAGAKINFDTPIAGHDECNRYALTVVADGHVHDLMDDPQVLATAFDVMHDAKFDRRHRARTVATLIGRYLARPRALARTLPWIARKLWGLKGDLWRSGGRANKLTFFLHNFMDAENLCRQRIGACVFMVQTAEGPISMCLHNAKRDSFILQPLKVGTGAGAGWWDPLTGATRESVTVTREPALTKKTARGRRRLEINHGAQR
;
A
#
# COMPACT_ATOMS: atom_id res chain seq x y z
N MET A 1 -17.65 -1.06 -15.01
CA MET A 1 -18.40 0.22 -14.88
C MET A 1 -18.31 0.96 -16.22
N THR A 2 -19.37 1.64 -16.63
CA THR A 2 -19.35 2.55 -17.77
C THR A 2 -18.62 3.86 -17.42
N ALA A 3 -18.20 4.62 -18.43
CA ALA A 3 -17.59 5.95 -18.22
C ALA A 3 -18.52 6.91 -17.45
N ALA A 4 -19.85 6.85 -17.71
CA ALA A 4 -20.84 7.65 -17.00
C ALA A 4 -20.93 7.26 -15.51
N GLU A 5 -20.92 5.97 -15.20
CA GLU A 5 -20.90 5.49 -13.81
C GLU A 5 -19.61 5.88 -13.07
N ILE A 6 -18.47 5.82 -13.75
CA ILE A 6 -17.19 6.27 -13.18
C ILE A 6 -17.24 7.78 -12.89
N ALA A 7 -17.77 8.57 -13.84
CA ALA A 7 -17.90 10.01 -13.68
C ALA A 7 -18.80 10.40 -12.49
N GLN A 8 -19.93 9.69 -12.30
CA GLN A 8 -20.91 9.93 -11.24
C GLN A 8 -20.49 9.40 -9.86
N ALA A 9 -19.65 8.35 -9.82
CA ALA A 9 -19.20 7.78 -8.56
C ALA A 9 -18.37 8.80 -7.76
N GLY A 10 -18.67 8.97 -6.49
CA GLY A 10 -18.02 9.94 -5.60
C GLY A 10 -17.40 9.28 -4.37
N PRO A 11 -16.73 10.06 -3.52
CA PRO A 11 -16.28 9.63 -2.22
C PRO A 11 -17.42 9.18 -1.31
N GLU A 12 -17.11 8.31 -0.37
CA GLU A 12 -18.04 7.94 0.69
C GLU A 12 -18.25 9.16 1.61
N PRO A 13 -19.49 9.52 1.96
CA PRO A 13 -19.74 10.65 2.86
C PRO A 13 -19.13 10.36 4.23
N LEU A 14 -18.77 11.43 4.96
CA LEU A 14 -18.33 11.27 6.35
C LEU A 14 -19.43 10.59 7.18
N PRO A 15 -19.07 9.68 8.10
CA PRO A 15 -20.06 8.93 8.87
C PRO A 15 -20.81 9.85 9.83
N ALA A 16 -22.07 9.57 10.03
CA ALA A 16 -22.81 10.12 11.16
C ALA A 16 -22.17 9.66 12.49
N PRO A 17 -22.26 10.45 13.57
CA PRO A 17 -21.75 10.02 14.86
C PRO A 17 -22.28 8.64 15.28
N GLY A 18 -21.39 7.74 15.71
CA GLY A 18 -21.73 6.38 16.13
C GLY A 18 -21.83 5.34 15.00
N THR A 19 -21.64 5.72 13.75
CA THR A 19 -21.62 4.77 12.62
C THR A 19 -20.33 3.94 12.65
N ASP A 20 -20.47 2.62 12.55
CA ASP A 20 -19.33 1.70 12.34
C ASP A 20 -19.13 1.43 10.83
N ARG A 21 -18.27 2.23 10.21
CA ARG A 21 -17.97 2.13 8.77
C ARG A 21 -17.26 0.84 8.38
N ILE A 22 -16.54 0.22 9.31
CA ILE A 22 -15.91 -1.08 9.07
C ILE A 22 -16.99 -2.15 8.96
N ALA A 23 -18.01 -2.12 9.83
CA ALA A 23 -19.15 -3.00 9.74
C ALA A 23 -19.94 -2.80 8.44
N GLU A 24 -20.16 -1.55 8.01
CA GLU A 24 -20.80 -1.25 6.71
C GLU A 24 -19.97 -1.77 5.52
N ALA A 25 -18.65 -1.61 5.55
CA ALA A 25 -17.78 -2.16 4.50
C ALA A 25 -17.88 -3.70 4.45
N ARG A 26 -17.95 -4.35 5.61
CA ARG A 26 -18.20 -5.79 5.71
C ARG A 26 -19.53 -6.18 5.07
N VAL A 27 -20.63 -5.50 5.40
CA VAL A 27 -21.95 -5.75 4.82
C VAL A 27 -21.92 -5.63 3.29
N ARG A 28 -21.21 -4.63 2.76
CA ARG A 28 -21.02 -4.49 1.30
C ARG A 28 -20.27 -5.68 0.69
N MET A 29 -19.22 -6.15 1.35
CA MET A 29 -18.44 -7.32 0.89
C MET A 29 -19.30 -8.61 0.97
N GLU A 30 -20.09 -8.77 2.00
CA GLU A 30 -21.03 -9.88 2.14
C GLU A 30 -22.08 -9.86 1.01
N ALA A 31 -22.65 -8.70 0.72
CA ALA A 31 -23.64 -8.51 -0.35
C ALA A 31 -23.08 -8.79 -1.76
N THR A 32 -21.78 -8.61 -1.97
CA THR A 32 -21.12 -8.95 -3.24
C THR A 32 -20.58 -10.37 -3.28
N GLY A 33 -20.75 -11.16 -2.22
CA GLY A 33 -20.17 -12.50 -2.10
C GLY A 33 -18.64 -12.52 -1.91
N GLN A 34 -18.03 -11.37 -1.61
CA GLN A 34 -16.58 -11.23 -1.47
C GLN A 34 -16.10 -11.27 -0.01
N TRP A 35 -17.02 -11.39 0.95
CA TRP A 35 -16.64 -11.58 2.34
C TRP A 35 -16.30 -13.04 2.62
N HIS A 36 -15.15 -13.26 3.22
CA HIS A 36 -14.72 -14.56 3.74
C HIS A 36 -14.45 -14.45 5.23
N ASP A 37 -14.84 -15.46 6.02
CA ASP A 37 -14.51 -15.50 7.46
C ASP A 37 -13.01 -15.35 7.73
N ARG A 38 -12.19 -15.77 6.77
CA ARG A 38 -10.73 -15.63 6.78
C ARG A 38 -10.23 -14.19 6.63
N GLN A 39 -11.12 -13.24 6.31
CA GLN A 39 -10.80 -11.80 6.29
C GLN A 39 -11.03 -11.14 7.65
N ASN A 40 -11.53 -11.86 8.63
CA ASN A 40 -11.93 -11.32 9.92
C ASN A 40 -10.82 -11.45 10.97
N MET A 41 -9.75 -10.68 10.81
CA MET A 41 -8.64 -10.64 11.77
C MET A 41 -8.47 -9.23 12.35
N GLY A 42 -8.92 -9.03 13.58
CA GLY A 42 -8.96 -7.75 14.25
C GLY A 42 -10.00 -6.79 13.69
N ARG A 43 -10.12 -5.62 14.27
CA ARG A 43 -11.11 -4.60 13.84
C ARG A 43 -10.84 -3.97 12.47
N ARG A 44 -9.65 -4.17 11.90
CA ARG A 44 -9.18 -3.46 10.71
C ARG A 44 -9.48 -4.13 9.38
N TRP A 45 -10.02 -5.34 9.41
CA TRP A 45 -10.04 -6.17 8.19
C TRP A 45 -11.09 -5.79 7.16
N GLY A 46 -11.99 -4.87 7.49
CA GLY A 46 -12.83 -4.18 6.54
C GLY A 46 -12.11 -3.11 5.72
N ILE A 47 -10.87 -2.76 6.12
CA ILE A 47 -10.00 -1.80 5.43
C ILE A 47 -8.53 -2.22 5.56
N GLY A 48 -7.79 -2.24 4.47
CA GLY A 48 -6.35 -2.54 4.46
C GLY A 48 -5.51 -1.32 4.81
N CYS A 49 -5.72 -0.23 4.10
CA CYS A 49 -5.09 1.06 4.37
C CYS A 49 -5.80 2.21 3.68
N VAL A 50 -5.50 3.42 4.12
CA VAL A 50 -5.99 4.67 3.51
C VAL A 50 -4.82 5.51 3.03
N ALA A 51 -4.77 5.81 1.74
CA ALA A 51 -3.78 6.72 1.17
C ALA A 51 -4.14 8.18 1.50
N LEU A 52 -3.19 8.90 2.06
CA LEU A 52 -3.20 10.33 2.31
C LEU A 52 -2.18 10.98 1.39
N GLU A 53 -2.66 11.54 0.29
CA GLU A 53 -1.81 12.24 -0.68
C GLU A 53 -1.53 13.65 -0.18
N ILE A 54 -0.29 13.93 0.23
CA ILE A 54 0.11 15.22 0.79
C ILE A 54 0.79 16.13 -0.22
N THR A 55 1.19 15.58 -1.36
CA THR A 55 1.79 16.30 -2.50
C THR A 55 1.49 15.57 -3.79
N GLN A 56 1.39 16.30 -4.90
CA GLN A 56 1.30 15.69 -6.24
C GLN A 56 2.65 15.72 -6.96
N ARG A 57 3.66 16.39 -6.41
CA ARG A 57 5.01 16.52 -7.00
C ARG A 57 5.81 15.23 -6.82
N CYS A 58 6.59 14.88 -7.85
CA CYS A 58 7.50 13.74 -7.78
C CYS A 58 8.83 14.08 -8.47
N ASN A 59 9.94 13.56 -7.96
CA ASN A 59 11.28 13.71 -8.55
C ASN A 59 11.62 12.61 -9.56
N LEU A 60 10.70 11.66 -9.81
CA LEU A 60 10.80 10.65 -10.86
C LEU A 60 9.68 10.81 -11.90
N ASP A 61 9.89 10.18 -13.06
CA ASP A 61 8.94 10.13 -14.17
C ASP A 61 8.82 8.68 -14.64
N CYS A 62 8.19 7.85 -13.79
CA CYS A 62 8.04 6.42 -14.02
C CYS A 62 7.19 6.13 -15.26
N THR A 63 7.55 5.08 -16.01
CA THR A 63 6.81 4.65 -17.22
C THR A 63 5.45 4.04 -16.92
N LEU A 64 5.24 3.57 -15.69
CA LEU A 64 3.94 3.16 -15.14
C LEU A 64 3.65 4.03 -13.92
N CYS A 65 2.98 5.16 -14.12
CA CYS A 65 2.74 6.15 -13.06
C CYS A 65 1.25 6.48 -13.00
N TYR A 66 0.67 6.30 -11.81
CA TYR A 66 -0.75 6.59 -11.55
C TYR A 66 -1.06 8.08 -11.39
N LEU A 67 -0.04 8.94 -11.26
CA LEU A 67 -0.24 10.39 -11.16
C LEU A 67 -0.84 10.93 -12.46
N SER A 68 -1.61 12.01 -12.34
CA SER A 68 -2.15 12.74 -13.47
C SER A 68 -1.05 13.44 -14.27
N ASP A 69 -1.31 13.69 -15.53
CA ASP A 69 -0.53 14.57 -16.39
C ASP A 69 -0.40 15.99 -15.81
N HIS A 70 -1.34 16.44 -14.98
CA HIS A 70 -1.37 17.74 -14.34
C HIS A 70 -0.71 17.78 -12.96
N SER A 71 -0.31 16.63 -12.39
CA SER A 71 0.17 16.53 -11.01
C SER A 71 1.32 17.49 -10.68
N GLU A 72 2.24 17.74 -11.61
CA GLU A 72 3.38 18.63 -11.35
C GLU A 72 3.00 20.12 -11.25
N ALA A 73 1.84 20.50 -11.77
CA ALA A 73 1.32 21.87 -11.65
C ALA A 73 0.61 22.12 -10.32
N VAL A 74 0.18 21.06 -9.64
CA VAL A 74 -0.58 21.13 -8.39
C VAL A 74 0.34 21.47 -7.22
N LYS A 75 -0.05 22.46 -6.44
CA LYS A 75 0.63 22.87 -5.19
C LYS A 75 0.33 21.87 -4.07
N ASP A 76 1.20 21.83 -3.08
CA ASP A 76 0.96 21.05 -1.88
C ASP A 76 -0.26 21.60 -1.14
N ILE A 77 -1.17 20.71 -0.74
CA ILE A 77 -2.36 21.10 0.00
C ILE A 77 -1.96 21.75 1.35
N PRO A 78 -2.71 22.73 1.85
CA PRO A 78 -2.44 23.36 3.15
C PRO A 78 -2.34 22.31 4.28
N LEU A 79 -1.45 22.55 5.24
CA LEU A 79 -1.21 21.60 6.33
C LEU A 79 -2.47 21.36 7.17
N GLU A 80 -3.30 22.39 7.37
CA GLU A 80 -4.60 22.29 8.04
C GLU A 80 -5.55 21.31 7.35
N GLU A 81 -5.56 21.30 6.00
CA GLU A 81 -6.36 20.36 5.22
C GLU A 81 -5.80 18.92 5.35
N VAL A 82 -4.48 18.75 5.43
CA VAL A 82 -3.88 17.44 5.71
C VAL A 82 -4.36 16.94 7.07
N PHE A 83 -4.36 17.77 8.09
CA PHE A 83 -4.83 17.40 9.43
C PHE A 83 -6.32 17.07 9.45
N ARG A 84 -7.15 17.88 8.76
CA ARG A 84 -8.58 17.62 8.61
C ARG A 84 -8.84 16.26 7.95
N ARG A 85 -8.04 15.88 6.94
CA ARG A 85 -8.11 14.55 6.31
C ARG A 85 -7.69 13.44 7.26
N ILE A 86 -6.68 13.63 8.09
CA ILE A 86 -6.27 12.67 9.13
C ILE A 86 -7.42 12.45 10.11
N ASP A 87 -8.05 13.53 10.59
CA ASP A 87 -9.19 13.44 11.50
C ASP A 87 -10.38 12.74 10.84
N ALA A 88 -10.65 13.01 9.55
CA ALA A 88 -11.68 12.33 8.78
C ALA A 88 -11.41 10.81 8.65
N ILE A 89 -10.17 10.40 8.38
CA ILE A 89 -9.78 8.97 8.37
C ILE A 89 -10.02 8.35 9.75
N ARG A 90 -9.62 9.06 10.81
CA ARG A 90 -9.80 8.59 12.19
C ARG A 90 -11.27 8.42 12.55
N ALA A 91 -12.11 9.39 12.16
CA ALA A 91 -13.56 9.35 12.37
C ALA A 91 -14.23 8.24 11.56
N HIS A 92 -13.78 8.02 10.31
CA HIS A 92 -14.38 7.05 9.37
C HIS A 92 -14.03 5.61 9.70
N TYR A 93 -12.75 5.32 9.99
CA TYR A 93 -12.25 3.93 10.15
C TYR A 93 -11.81 3.57 11.57
N GLY A 94 -11.75 4.53 12.46
CA GLY A 94 -11.37 4.28 13.85
C GLY A 94 -9.87 4.26 14.13
N PRO A 95 -9.48 3.92 15.37
CA PRO A 95 -8.08 3.87 15.80
C PRO A 95 -7.32 2.74 15.11
N ASP A 96 -5.99 2.86 15.12
CA ASP A 96 -5.04 1.90 14.57
C ASP A 96 -5.16 1.67 13.05
N THR A 97 -5.93 2.49 12.34
CA THR A 97 -6.01 2.44 10.87
C THR A 97 -4.65 2.76 10.26
N ASP A 98 -4.21 1.90 9.33
CA ASP A 98 -2.97 2.13 8.58
C ASP A 98 -3.20 3.24 7.54
N ILE A 99 -2.39 4.30 7.59
CA ILE A 99 -2.42 5.37 6.59
C ILE A 99 -1.12 5.39 5.80
N GLN A 100 -1.24 5.55 4.48
CA GLN A 100 -0.12 5.71 3.58
C GLN A 100 0.09 7.20 3.31
N ILE A 101 1.11 7.80 3.91
CA ILE A 101 1.55 9.16 3.57
C ILE A 101 2.27 9.07 2.24
N THR A 102 1.63 9.60 1.19
CA THR A 102 1.98 9.36 -0.20
C THR A 102 1.61 10.56 -1.11
N GLY A 103 1.41 10.30 -2.38
CA GLY A 103 1.11 11.25 -3.44
C GLY A 103 2.08 11.05 -4.60
N GLY A 104 2.81 12.09 -5.01
CA GLY A 104 3.99 11.94 -5.85
C GLY A 104 5.12 11.30 -5.05
N ASP A 105 6.00 12.13 -4.48
CA ASP A 105 6.92 11.65 -3.43
C ASP A 105 6.81 12.58 -2.22
N PRO A 106 6.32 12.08 -1.07
CA PRO A 106 6.06 12.89 0.12
C PRO A 106 7.32 13.53 0.70
N THR A 107 8.52 13.01 0.40
CA THR A 107 9.80 13.60 0.84
C THR A 107 10.16 14.89 0.10
N LEU A 108 9.35 15.31 -0.88
CA LEU A 108 9.48 16.61 -1.56
C LEU A 108 8.75 17.75 -0.82
N ARG A 109 7.89 17.40 0.13
CA ARG A 109 7.30 18.38 1.02
C ARG A 109 8.35 18.89 2.02
N GLU A 110 8.14 20.07 2.57
CA GLU A 110 9.03 20.62 3.60
C GLU A 110 9.19 19.61 4.75
N ARG A 111 10.45 19.40 5.19
CA ARG A 111 10.79 18.36 6.18
C ARG A 111 10.02 18.54 7.48
N ALA A 112 9.93 19.77 7.98
CA ALA A 112 9.19 20.08 9.20
C ALA A 112 7.71 19.72 9.08
N GLU A 113 7.08 20.01 7.94
CA GLU A 113 5.69 19.65 7.70
C GLU A 113 5.49 18.13 7.60
N LEU A 114 6.40 17.41 6.93
CA LEU A 114 6.33 15.95 6.84
C LEU A 114 6.43 15.31 8.22
N VAL A 115 7.35 15.78 9.08
CA VAL A 115 7.49 15.32 10.46
C VAL A 115 6.22 15.62 11.26
N GLU A 116 5.67 16.81 11.11
CA GLU A 116 4.44 17.21 11.80
C GLU A 116 3.23 16.37 11.38
N ILE A 117 3.10 16.04 10.08
CA ILE A 117 2.06 15.16 9.55
C ILE A 117 2.15 13.76 10.20
N VAL A 118 3.35 13.19 10.27
CA VAL A 118 3.57 11.89 10.93
C VAL A 118 3.21 11.95 12.41
N ARG A 119 3.66 13.00 13.11
CA ARG A 119 3.37 13.22 14.53
C ARG A 119 1.88 13.36 14.79
N TYR A 120 1.19 14.18 13.98
CA TYR A 120 -0.25 14.41 14.10
C TYR A 120 -1.05 13.12 13.85
N ALA A 121 -0.74 12.40 12.77
CA ALA A 121 -1.38 11.12 12.47
C ALA A 121 -1.22 10.11 13.61
N ARG A 122 -0.02 10.07 14.22
CA ARG A 122 0.25 9.20 15.36
C ARG A 122 -0.52 9.62 16.61
N ALA A 123 -0.59 10.92 16.88
CA ALA A 123 -1.36 11.48 18.00
C ALA A 123 -2.87 11.22 17.83
N ALA A 124 -3.40 11.27 16.61
CA ALA A 124 -4.76 10.88 16.28
C ALA A 124 -5.04 9.37 16.46
N GLY A 125 -4.04 8.56 16.82
CA GLY A 125 -4.16 7.12 17.06
C GLY A 125 -4.13 6.28 15.79
N LEU A 126 -3.62 6.82 14.67
CA LEU A 126 -3.43 6.10 13.41
C LEU A 126 -2.03 5.47 13.33
N SER A 127 -1.81 4.64 12.32
CA SER A 127 -0.54 3.97 12.03
C SER A 127 0.07 4.55 10.74
N PRO A 128 0.92 5.61 10.84
CA PRO A 128 1.49 6.26 9.66
C PRO A 128 2.61 5.44 9.03
N SER A 129 2.53 5.26 7.70
CA SER A 129 3.52 4.62 6.84
C SER A 129 3.96 5.59 5.75
N LEU A 130 5.26 5.74 5.52
CA LEU A 130 5.80 6.59 4.46
C LEU A 130 5.96 5.78 3.18
N PHE A 131 5.32 6.20 2.08
CA PHE A 131 5.46 5.60 0.75
C PHE A 131 6.28 6.52 -0.15
N THR A 132 7.48 6.10 -0.54
CA THR A 132 8.46 6.95 -1.23
C THR A 132 9.27 6.16 -2.25
N ASN A 133 9.79 6.85 -3.27
CA ASN A 133 10.81 6.28 -4.15
C ASN A 133 12.21 6.18 -3.51
N GLY A 134 12.37 6.68 -2.29
CA GLY A 134 13.55 6.55 -1.44
C GLY A 134 14.69 7.51 -1.73
N ILE A 135 14.67 8.29 -2.83
CA ILE A 135 15.79 9.15 -3.21
C ILE A 135 16.13 10.14 -2.09
N ARG A 136 15.13 10.79 -1.51
CA ARG A 136 15.28 11.76 -0.42
C ARG A 136 15.04 11.19 0.98
N ALA A 137 14.67 9.90 1.09
CA ALA A 137 14.50 9.24 2.38
C ALA A 137 15.86 8.86 2.97
N THR A 138 16.61 9.86 3.43
CA THR A 138 17.92 9.69 4.07
C THR A 138 17.80 9.04 5.44
N ARG A 139 18.92 8.53 5.97
CA ARG A 139 18.94 7.89 7.30
C ARG A 139 18.43 8.84 8.39
N ASP A 140 18.93 10.09 8.41
CA ASP A 140 18.54 11.10 9.38
C ASP A 140 17.07 11.50 9.30
N LEU A 141 16.49 11.57 8.09
CA LEU A 141 15.04 11.78 7.94
C LEU A 141 14.24 10.61 8.49
N LEU A 142 14.64 9.37 8.20
CA LEU A 142 13.96 8.18 8.71
C LEU A 142 14.06 8.07 10.23
N GLU A 143 15.19 8.44 10.84
CA GLU A 143 15.35 8.51 12.29
C GLU A 143 14.41 9.53 12.92
N GLU A 144 14.32 10.73 12.35
CA GLU A 144 13.43 11.78 12.82
C GLU A 144 11.95 11.38 12.70
N LEU A 145 11.55 10.80 11.56
CA LEU A 145 10.19 10.31 11.37
C LEU A 145 9.85 9.17 12.33
N ALA A 146 10.76 8.23 12.54
CA ALA A 146 10.60 7.13 13.49
C ALA A 146 10.44 7.64 14.93
N ALA A 147 11.23 8.65 15.33
CA ALA A 147 11.11 9.29 16.65
C ALA A 147 9.75 10.00 16.81
N ASN A 148 9.14 10.49 15.74
CA ASN A 148 7.83 11.13 15.73
C ASN A 148 6.66 10.18 15.44
N GLY A 149 6.91 8.87 15.39
CA GLY A 149 5.85 7.86 15.41
C GLY A 149 5.57 7.17 14.06
N LEU A 150 6.43 7.34 13.05
CA LEU A 150 6.39 6.53 11.84
C LEU A 150 6.47 5.05 12.21
N VAL A 151 5.61 4.23 11.60
CA VAL A 151 5.50 2.79 11.87
C VAL A 151 6.19 1.97 10.80
N ASP A 152 6.01 2.34 9.53
CA ASP A 152 6.53 1.61 8.40
C ASP A 152 7.11 2.59 7.36
N VAL A 153 8.08 2.13 6.57
CA VAL A 153 8.51 2.77 5.34
C VAL A 153 8.37 1.80 4.18
N ALA A 154 7.71 2.22 3.10
CA ALA A 154 7.56 1.47 1.86
C ALA A 154 8.35 2.16 0.75
N PHE A 155 9.41 1.51 0.32
CA PHE A 155 10.23 1.97 -0.81
C PHE A 155 9.70 1.39 -2.12
N HIS A 156 9.47 2.24 -3.10
CA HIS A 156 9.18 1.81 -4.46
C HIS A 156 10.47 1.77 -5.27
N VAL A 157 10.89 0.59 -5.71
CA VAL A 157 12.11 0.41 -6.50
C VAL A 157 11.87 -0.66 -7.56
N ASP A 158 11.81 -0.24 -8.83
CA ASP A 158 11.69 -1.14 -9.99
C ASP A 158 12.14 -0.47 -11.28
N MET A 159 12.14 -1.22 -12.37
CA MET A 159 12.58 -0.76 -13.69
C MET A 159 11.70 0.34 -14.28
N THR A 160 10.44 0.52 -13.84
CA THR A 160 9.56 1.58 -14.34
C THR A 160 10.10 2.98 -14.03
N GLN A 161 10.98 3.07 -13.04
CA GLN A 161 11.63 4.32 -12.62
C GLN A 161 12.74 4.79 -13.57
N GLU A 162 13.21 3.93 -14.49
CA GLU A 162 14.28 4.22 -15.45
C GLU A 162 15.49 4.94 -14.83
N ARG A 163 15.97 4.41 -13.70
CA ARG A 163 17.10 5.00 -12.98
C ARG A 163 18.38 4.85 -13.79
N LYS A 164 19.07 5.97 -14.02
CA LYS A 164 20.32 5.99 -14.78
C LYS A 164 21.38 5.07 -14.15
N GLY A 165 21.96 4.18 -14.94
CA GLY A 165 22.97 3.21 -14.49
C GLY A 165 22.40 1.88 -13.99
N TYR A 166 21.07 1.70 -13.99
CA TYR A 166 20.40 0.48 -13.53
C TYR A 166 19.47 -0.06 -14.62
N PRO A 167 20.00 -0.86 -15.56
CA PRO A 167 19.23 -1.33 -16.74
C PRO A 167 18.26 -2.46 -16.44
N ASP A 168 18.34 -3.11 -15.28
CA ASP A 168 17.57 -4.29 -14.93
C ASP A 168 17.26 -4.35 -13.41
N GLU A 169 16.36 -5.26 -13.00
CA GLU A 169 15.98 -5.44 -11.61
C GLU A 169 17.15 -5.92 -10.74
N ARG A 170 18.09 -6.70 -11.32
CA ARG A 170 19.27 -7.19 -10.61
C ARG A 170 20.19 -6.04 -10.21
N SER A 171 20.45 -5.12 -11.12
CA SER A 171 21.27 -3.93 -10.84
C SER A 171 20.61 -3.02 -9.82
N LEU A 172 19.27 -2.89 -9.83
CA LEU A 172 18.50 -2.15 -8.84
C LEU A 172 18.60 -2.73 -7.42
N ASN A 173 19.10 -3.96 -7.25
CA ASN A 173 19.36 -4.50 -5.92
C ASN A 173 20.43 -3.70 -5.15
N ALA A 174 21.30 -2.98 -5.82
CA ALA A 174 22.22 -2.04 -5.16
C ALA A 174 21.46 -0.89 -4.48
N VAL A 175 20.45 -0.33 -5.15
CA VAL A 175 19.57 0.71 -4.59
C VAL A 175 18.72 0.15 -3.44
N ARG A 176 18.16 -1.06 -3.61
CA ARG A 176 17.38 -1.71 -2.54
C ARG A 176 18.23 -1.95 -1.30
N ARG A 177 19.48 -2.41 -1.46
CA ARG A 177 20.40 -2.62 -0.34
C ARG A 177 20.74 -1.31 0.38
N GLU A 178 21.03 -0.25 -0.36
CA GLU A 178 21.26 1.09 0.22
C GLU A 178 20.07 1.53 1.08
N TYR A 179 18.82 1.34 0.61
CA TYR A 179 17.63 1.73 1.36
C TYR A 179 17.38 0.84 2.58
N ILE A 180 17.69 -0.47 2.48
CA ILE A 180 17.69 -1.39 3.61
C ILE A 180 18.67 -0.91 4.68
N ASP A 181 19.88 -0.53 4.28
CA ASP A 181 20.93 -0.10 5.22
C ASP A 181 20.58 1.25 5.86
N ARG A 182 19.93 2.17 5.11
CA ARG A 182 19.40 3.42 5.69
C ARG A 182 18.35 3.18 6.78
N ALA A 183 17.53 2.15 6.67
CA ALA A 183 16.46 1.84 7.61
C ALA A 183 16.87 0.82 8.70
N ARG A 184 18.01 0.14 8.52
CA ARG A 184 18.46 -0.92 9.44
C ARG A 184 18.61 -0.41 10.87
N GLY A 185 18.03 -1.17 11.82
CA GLY A 185 18.08 -0.87 13.25
C GLY A 185 17.11 0.22 13.72
N LEU A 186 16.35 0.85 12.82
CA LEU A 186 15.29 1.77 13.22
C LEU A 186 14.04 1.00 13.71
N PRO A 187 13.25 1.56 14.62
CA PRO A 187 12.03 0.94 15.14
C PRO A 187 10.85 1.05 14.15
N ILE A 188 11.11 0.87 12.85
CA ILE A 188 10.13 0.89 11.77
C ILE A 188 10.21 -0.42 10.96
N SER A 189 9.11 -0.82 10.33
CA SER A 189 9.13 -1.94 9.40
C SER A 189 9.48 -1.44 7.99
N VAL A 190 10.26 -2.24 7.26
CA VAL A 190 10.68 -1.91 5.89
C VAL A 190 9.90 -2.75 4.90
N PHE A 191 9.25 -2.07 3.96
CA PHE A 191 8.50 -2.66 2.85
C PHE A 191 9.12 -2.25 1.52
N PHE A 192 8.97 -3.10 0.51
CA PHE A 192 9.31 -2.77 -0.86
C PHE A 192 8.12 -3.01 -1.77
N ASN A 193 7.87 -2.06 -2.67
CA ASN A 193 6.92 -2.19 -3.76
C ASN A 193 7.68 -2.35 -5.08
N THR A 194 7.25 -3.29 -5.91
CA THR A 194 7.78 -3.54 -7.25
C THR A 194 6.61 -3.67 -8.21
N THR A 195 6.54 -2.83 -9.23
CA THR A 195 5.56 -2.98 -10.32
C THR A 195 6.01 -4.10 -11.24
N VAL A 196 5.11 -5.04 -11.51
CA VAL A 196 5.35 -6.19 -12.38
C VAL A 196 4.69 -5.93 -13.73
N TYR A 197 5.49 -5.95 -14.79
CA TYR A 197 5.08 -5.74 -16.18
C TYR A 197 5.96 -6.55 -17.13
N ASP A 198 5.66 -6.56 -18.43
CA ASP A 198 6.40 -7.37 -19.41
C ASP A 198 7.92 -7.18 -19.34
N GLY A 199 8.38 -5.95 -19.12
CA GLY A 199 9.81 -5.62 -19.12
C GLY A 199 10.61 -6.22 -17.95
N ASN A 200 9.95 -6.60 -16.85
CA ASN A 200 10.65 -7.17 -15.70
C ASN A 200 10.09 -8.52 -15.20
N PHE A 201 9.03 -9.04 -15.81
CA PHE A 201 8.35 -10.26 -15.34
C PHE A 201 9.31 -11.43 -15.15
N ALA A 202 10.20 -11.70 -16.12
CA ALA A 202 11.17 -12.77 -16.04
C ALA A 202 12.24 -12.58 -14.94
N GLN A 203 12.37 -11.36 -14.40
CA GLN A 203 13.35 -11.01 -13.37
C GLN A 203 12.79 -11.08 -11.95
N ILE A 204 11.47 -11.22 -11.80
CA ILE A 204 10.78 -11.25 -10.50
C ILE A 204 11.30 -12.34 -9.56
N PRO A 205 11.68 -13.57 -10.02
CA PRO A 205 12.30 -14.55 -9.14
C PRO A 205 13.58 -14.03 -8.47
N GLY A 206 14.42 -13.29 -9.20
CA GLY A 206 15.63 -12.68 -8.65
C GLY A 206 15.34 -11.61 -7.60
N VAL A 207 14.27 -10.85 -7.79
CA VAL A 207 13.81 -9.84 -6.81
C VAL A 207 13.27 -10.52 -5.54
N ALA A 208 12.49 -11.59 -5.69
CA ALA A 208 11.99 -12.36 -4.55
C ALA A 208 13.13 -12.98 -3.74
N ALA A 209 14.09 -13.62 -4.41
CA ALA A 209 15.29 -14.19 -3.77
C ALA A 209 16.11 -13.12 -3.02
N PHE A 210 16.22 -11.92 -3.58
CA PHE A 210 16.88 -10.79 -2.90
C PHE A 210 16.17 -10.43 -1.60
N PHE A 211 14.84 -10.33 -1.56
CA PHE A 211 14.10 -10.04 -0.34
C PHE A 211 14.18 -11.16 0.69
N VAL A 212 14.22 -12.42 0.27
CA VAL A 212 14.47 -13.57 1.17
C VAL A 212 15.82 -13.41 1.87
N GLN A 213 16.88 -13.03 1.15
CA GLN A 213 18.22 -12.79 1.71
C GLN A 213 18.26 -11.61 2.71
N HIS A 214 17.31 -10.67 2.62
CA HIS A 214 17.23 -9.48 3.45
C HIS A 214 16.03 -9.48 4.41
N ALA A 215 15.44 -10.65 4.70
CA ALA A 215 14.30 -10.80 5.59
C ALA A 215 14.59 -10.38 7.05
N ASP A 216 15.85 -10.19 7.41
CA ASP A 216 16.26 -9.61 8.69
C ASP A 216 15.77 -8.15 8.86
N VAL A 217 15.61 -7.41 7.75
CA VAL A 217 15.12 -6.02 7.73
C VAL A 217 13.79 -5.91 6.99
N VAL A 218 13.67 -6.50 5.80
CA VAL A 218 12.47 -6.41 4.97
C VAL A 218 11.35 -7.28 5.55
N ARG A 219 10.20 -6.66 5.83
CA ARG A 219 9.04 -7.34 6.44
C ARG A 219 7.92 -7.63 5.47
N LEU A 220 7.86 -6.87 4.37
CA LEU A 220 6.86 -7.07 3.32
C LEU A 220 7.49 -6.74 1.96
N ALA A 221 7.29 -7.64 1.00
CA ALA A 221 7.61 -7.46 -0.40
C ALA A 221 6.29 -7.48 -1.20
N SER A 222 5.90 -6.32 -1.71
CA SER A 222 4.69 -6.11 -2.49
C SER A 222 5.01 -6.09 -3.98
N PHE A 223 4.25 -6.88 -4.74
CA PHE A 223 4.34 -6.94 -6.19
C PHE A 223 3.01 -6.47 -6.77
N GLN A 224 3.06 -5.33 -7.45
CA GLN A 224 1.89 -4.66 -8.00
C GLN A 224 1.83 -4.94 -9.50
N LEU A 225 0.77 -5.60 -9.95
CA LEU A 225 0.59 -5.87 -11.38
C LEU A 225 0.35 -4.57 -12.13
N GLN A 226 0.86 -4.51 -13.37
CA GLN A 226 0.63 -3.37 -14.26
C GLN A 226 -0.86 -3.02 -14.34
N ALA A 227 -1.18 -1.75 -14.17
CA ALA A 227 -2.48 -1.17 -14.45
C ALA A 227 -2.31 0.07 -15.31
N ASP A 228 -3.14 0.19 -16.34
CA ASP A 228 -3.13 1.33 -17.25
C ASP A 228 -3.94 2.48 -16.62
N THR A 229 -3.23 3.41 -16.00
CA THR A 229 -3.82 4.54 -15.29
C THR A 229 -2.87 5.74 -15.25
N GLY A 230 -3.41 6.92 -15.02
CA GLY A 230 -2.64 8.16 -14.90
C GLY A 230 -1.79 8.46 -16.14
N ARG A 231 -0.61 9.02 -15.90
CA ARG A 231 0.35 9.43 -16.96
C ARG A 231 1.31 8.31 -17.40
N GLY A 232 1.03 7.07 -17.02
CA GLY A 232 1.82 5.92 -17.45
C GLY A 232 1.86 5.79 -18.98
N THR A 233 3.01 5.41 -19.52
CA THR A 233 3.26 5.35 -20.97
C THR A 233 3.37 3.94 -21.52
N VAL A 234 3.58 2.92 -20.66
CA VAL A 234 3.62 1.52 -21.05
C VAL A 234 2.20 0.96 -21.03
N ARG A 235 1.63 0.72 -22.21
CA ARG A 235 0.27 0.19 -22.37
C ARG A 235 0.26 -1.25 -22.91
N ALA A 236 1.29 -1.63 -23.65
CA ALA A 236 1.37 -2.96 -24.27
C ALA A 236 1.56 -4.04 -23.20
N ARG A 237 0.87 -5.17 -23.38
CA ARG A 237 0.99 -6.39 -22.61
C ARG A 237 1.20 -7.54 -23.58
N GLN A 238 2.41 -8.10 -23.60
CA GLN A 238 2.78 -9.18 -24.53
C GLN A 238 2.44 -10.56 -23.97
N GLN A 239 2.28 -10.66 -22.66
CA GLN A 239 1.96 -11.91 -21.96
C GLN A 239 0.94 -11.67 -20.86
N PRO A 240 0.16 -12.70 -20.47
CA PRO A 240 -0.78 -12.56 -19.37
C PRO A 240 -0.02 -12.48 -18.03
N ILE A 241 0.04 -11.28 -17.46
CA ILE A 241 0.53 -11.05 -16.11
C ILE A 241 -0.66 -11.04 -15.17
N THR A 242 -0.89 -12.14 -14.48
CA THR A 242 -1.97 -12.35 -13.53
C THR A 242 -1.40 -12.57 -12.13
N ILE A 243 -2.26 -12.54 -11.12
CA ILE A 243 -1.87 -12.87 -9.74
C ILE A 243 -1.20 -14.25 -9.71
N ASP A 244 -1.76 -15.24 -10.40
CA ASP A 244 -1.25 -16.61 -10.39
C ASP A 244 0.11 -16.75 -11.09
N THR A 245 0.31 -16.06 -12.24
CA THR A 245 1.59 -16.10 -12.93
C THR A 245 2.68 -15.39 -12.11
N VAL A 246 2.36 -14.30 -11.43
CA VAL A 246 3.31 -13.62 -10.51
C VAL A 246 3.56 -14.46 -9.26
N ALA A 247 2.56 -15.13 -8.68
CA ALA A 247 2.75 -16.07 -7.58
C ALA A 247 3.70 -17.21 -7.96
N GLY A 248 3.61 -17.72 -9.19
CA GLY A 248 4.55 -18.69 -9.74
C GLY A 248 5.99 -18.19 -9.77
N GLN A 249 6.21 -16.94 -10.21
CA GLN A 249 7.53 -16.30 -10.20
C GLN A 249 8.08 -16.11 -8.77
N LEU A 250 7.21 -15.75 -7.82
CA LEU A 250 7.61 -15.61 -6.41
C LEU A 250 8.01 -16.95 -5.79
N ASN A 251 7.26 -18.02 -6.08
CA ASN A 251 7.59 -19.36 -5.65
C ASN A 251 8.96 -19.82 -6.19
N ALA A 252 9.22 -19.55 -7.45
CA ALA A 252 10.53 -19.85 -8.07
C ALA A 252 11.66 -19.08 -7.37
N GLY A 253 11.47 -17.79 -7.10
CA GLY A 253 12.46 -16.95 -6.44
C GLY A 253 12.66 -17.25 -4.96
N ALA A 254 11.60 -17.62 -4.25
CA ALA A 254 11.65 -18.02 -2.86
C ALA A 254 12.24 -19.44 -2.66
N GLY A 255 12.35 -20.25 -3.73
CA GLY A 255 12.76 -21.64 -3.63
C GLY A 255 11.80 -22.51 -2.81
N ALA A 256 10.55 -22.11 -2.68
CA ALA A 256 9.54 -22.78 -1.87
C ALA A 256 8.14 -22.62 -2.47
N LYS A 257 7.29 -23.61 -2.24
CA LYS A 257 5.88 -23.50 -2.56
C LYS A 257 5.17 -22.68 -1.47
N ILE A 258 4.76 -21.49 -1.81
CA ILE A 258 4.05 -20.56 -0.93
C ILE A 258 2.57 -20.55 -1.33
N ASN A 259 1.69 -20.61 -0.37
CA ASN A 259 0.25 -20.55 -0.61
C ASN A 259 -0.22 -19.09 -0.72
N PHE A 260 -0.69 -18.71 -1.91
CA PHE A 260 -1.34 -17.43 -2.19
C PHE A 260 -2.85 -17.55 -2.35
N ASP A 261 -3.44 -18.74 -2.21
CA ASP A 261 -4.86 -18.99 -2.53
C ASP A 261 -5.82 -18.58 -1.40
N THR A 262 -5.29 -18.10 -0.29
CA THR A 262 -6.12 -17.65 0.83
C THR A 262 -6.28 -16.14 0.79
N PRO A 263 -7.43 -15.60 0.38
CA PRO A 263 -7.69 -14.17 0.44
C PRO A 263 -7.79 -13.74 1.91
N ILE A 264 -7.13 -12.63 2.25
CA ILE A 264 -7.10 -12.09 3.62
C ILE A 264 -7.87 -10.78 3.73
N ALA A 265 -7.93 -9.99 2.65
CA ALA A 265 -8.59 -8.70 2.67
C ALA A 265 -9.12 -8.34 1.29
N GLY A 266 -10.36 -7.88 1.21
CA GLY A 266 -11.01 -7.41 0.00
C GLY A 266 -11.29 -8.51 -1.03
N HIS A 267 -11.37 -8.10 -2.30
CA HIS A 267 -11.64 -8.99 -3.42
C HIS A 267 -10.42 -9.86 -3.74
N ASP A 268 -10.63 -11.15 -4.00
CA ASP A 268 -9.59 -12.15 -4.28
C ASP A 268 -8.81 -11.89 -5.58
N GLU A 269 -9.44 -11.25 -6.57
CA GLU A 269 -8.76 -10.77 -7.78
C GLU A 269 -7.94 -9.49 -7.56
N CYS A 270 -8.10 -8.80 -6.41
CA CYS A 270 -7.34 -7.61 -6.09
C CYS A 270 -6.07 -7.92 -5.31
N ASN A 271 -6.15 -8.89 -4.37
CA ASN A 271 -5.11 -9.08 -3.38
C ASN A 271 -4.89 -10.56 -3.10
N ARG A 272 -3.60 -10.94 -3.02
CA ARG A 272 -3.15 -12.21 -2.46
C ARG A 272 -2.05 -11.92 -1.44
N TYR A 273 -2.08 -12.64 -0.36
CA TYR A 273 -1.21 -12.38 0.77
C TYR A 273 -0.61 -13.68 1.28
N ALA A 274 0.70 -13.75 1.37
CA ALA A 274 1.39 -14.93 1.86
C ALA A 274 2.30 -14.59 3.03
N LEU A 275 1.99 -15.14 4.18
CA LEU A 275 2.79 -15.00 5.39
C LEU A 275 3.81 -16.13 5.46
N THR A 276 5.09 -15.76 5.48
CA THR A 276 6.19 -16.71 5.56
C THR A 276 7.14 -16.40 6.70
N VAL A 277 7.93 -17.40 7.06
CA VAL A 277 9.11 -17.27 7.93
C VAL A 277 10.34 -17.67 7.15
N VAL A 278 11.38 -16.86 7.25
CA VAL A 278 12.69 -17.13 6.67
C VAL A 278 13.66 -17.46 7.81
N ALA A 279 14.25 -18.65 7.74
CA ALA A 279 15.30 -19.11 8.66
C ALA A 279 16.43 -19.71 7.84
N ASP A 280 17.67 -19.34 8.09
CA ASP A 280 18.86 -19.80 7.35
C ASP A 280 18.74 -19.65 5.82
N GLY A 281 18.06 -18.60 5.34
CA GLY A 281 17.80 -18.36 3.92
C GLY A 281 16.69 -19.21 3.30
N HIS A 282 16.07 -20.13 4.04
CA HIS A 282 14.97 -20.95 3.57
C HIS A 282 13.62 -20.35 3.95
N VAL A 283 12.68 -20.42 3.00
CA VAL A 283 11.32 -19.87 3.18
C VAL A 283 10.38 -20.99 3.63
N HIS A 284 9.65 -20.73 4.71
CA HIS A 284 8.62 -21.61 5.25
C HIS A 284 7.26 -20.92 5.20
N ASP A 285 6.33 -21.49 4.45
CA ASP A 285 4.96 -21.01 4.35
C ASP A 285 4.19 -21.22 5.66
N LEU A 286 3.49 -20.19 6.14
CA LEU A 286 2.61 -20.27 7.31
C LEU A 286 1.13 -20.35 6.95
N MET A 287 0.79 -20.42 5.66
CA MET A 287 -0.58 -20.40 5.18
C MET A 287 -1.02 -21.71 4.48
N ASP A 288 -0.28 -22.79 4.68
CA ASP A 288 -0.47 -24.08 4.02
C ASP A 288 -1.64 -24.92 4.56
N ASP A 289 -2.29 -24.49 5.64
CA ASP A 289 -3.44 -25.17 6.24
C ASP A 289 -4.65 -24.25 6.36
N PRO A 290 -5.63 -24.34 5.45
CA PRO A 290 -6.80 -23.47 5.45
C PRO A 290 -7.65 -23.56 6.73
N GLN A 291 -7.70 -24.74 7.37
CA GLN A 291 -8.51 -24.93 8.60
C GLN A 291 -7.83 -24.30 9.80
N VAL A 292 -6.49 -24.41 9.90
CA VAL A 292 -5.72 -23.72 10.93
C VAL A 292 -5.82 -22.21 10.75
N LEU A 293 -5.74 -21.73 9.51
CA LEU A 293 -5.92 -20.31 9.20
C LEU A 293 -7.28 -19.79 9.63
N ALA A 294 -8.37 -20.47 9.24
CA ALA A 294 -9.71 -20.10 9.66
C ALA A 294 -9.83 -20.07 11.20
N THR A 295 -9.25 -21.08 11.88
CA THR A 295 -9.20 -21.11 13.35
C THR A 295 -8.41 -19.94 13.93
N ALA A 296 -7.26 -19.59 13.33
CA ALA A 296 -6.45 -18.47 13.78
C ALA A 296 -7.19 -17.13 13.62
N PHE A 297 -7.87 -16.91 12.49
CA PHE A 297 -8.69 -15.72 12.27
C PHE A 297 -9.84 -15.63 13.27
N ASP A 298 -10.55 -16.72 13.53
CA ASP A 298 -11.61 -16.78 14.53
C ASP A 298 -11.12 -16.46 15.94
N VAL A 299 -9.98 -17.01 16.34
CA VAL A 299 -9.33 -16.70 17.63
C VAL A 299 -8.89 -15.24 17.73
N MET A 300 -8.50 -14.62 16.61
CA MET A 300 -7.88 -13.31 16.56
C MET A 300 -8.80 -12.19 16.03
N HIS A 301 -10.05 -12.46 15.69
CA HIS A 301 -10.94 -11.52 15.01
C HIS A 301 -11.08 -10.15 15.70
N ASP A 302 -10.98 -10.09 17.03
CA ASP A 302 -11.06 -8.89 17.83
C ASP A 302 -9.72 -8.54 18.55
N ALA A 303 -8.61 -9.22 18.17
CA ALA A 303 -7.33 -9.00 18.79
C ALA A 303 -6.72 -7.65 18.37
N LYS A 304 -6.22 -6.90 19.35
CA LYS A 304 -5.34 -5.76 19.11
C LYS A 304 -3.89 -6.22 19.19
N PHE A 305 -3.13 -5.98 18.10
CA PHE A 305 -1.70 -6.30 18.07
C PHE A 305 -0.87 -5.07 18.45
N ASP A 306 -0.06 -5.20 19.50
CA ASP A 306 0.90 -4.17 19.85
C ASP A 306 2.17 -4.33 18.99
N ARG A 307 2.31 -3.48 17.97
CA ARG A 307 3.47 -3.50 17.07
C ARG A 307 4.77 -3.09 17.76
N ARG A 308 4.69 -2.31 18.85
CA ARG A 308 5.85 -1.84 19.62
C ARG A 308 6.35 -2.89 20.59
N HIS A 309 5.45 -3.67 21.19
CA HIS A 309 5.76 -4.64 22.23
C HIS A 309 5.41 -6.06 21.78
N ARG A 310 6.28 -6.66 20.96
CA ARG A 310 6.09 -8.02 20.40
C ARG A 310 5.73 -9.07 21.45
N ALA A 311 6.36 -8.98 22.63
CA ALA A 311 6.07 -9.90 23.74
C ALA A 311 4.60 -9.82 24.20
N ARG A 312 4.00 -8.62 24.24
CA ARG A 312 2.58 -8.44 24.56
C ARG A 312 1.68 -9.07 23.52
N THR A 313 2.00 -8.89 22.24
CA THR A 313 1.26 -9.54 21.15
C THR A 313 1.32 -11.06 21.27
N VAL A 314 2.49 -11.63 21.50
CA VAL A 314 2.66 -13.09 21.69
C VAL A 314 1.88 -13.57 22.93
N ALA A 315 1.98 -12.87 24.06
CA ALA A 315 1.23 -13.20 25.28
C ALA A 315 -0.29 -13.15 25.04
N THR A 316 -0.77 -12.14 24.31
CA THR A 316 -2.19 -12.04 23.94
C THR A 316 -2.63 -13.24 23.10
N LEU A 317 -1.85 -13.64 22.08
CA LEU A 317 -2.14 -14.81 21.25
C LEU A 317 -2.20 -16.10 22.10
N ILE A 318 -1.19 -16.33 22.92
CA ILE A 318 -1.13 -17.50 23.82
C ILE A 318 -2.36 -17.53 24.72
N GLY A 319 -2.67 -16.43 25.40
CA GLY A 319 -3.83 -16.33 26.28
C GLY A 319 -5.15 -16.63 25.58
N ARG A 320 -5.33 -16.15 24.36
CA ARG A 320 -6.54 -16.41 23.56
C ARG A 320 -6.68 -17.87 23.15
N TYR A 321 -5.58 -18.51 22.77
CA TYR A 321 -5.60 -19.96 22.48
C TYR A 321 -5.83 -20.81 23.71
N LEU A 322 -5.22 -20.47 24.85
CA LEU A 322 -5.45 -21.15 26.13
C LEU A 322 -6.91 -21.05 26.58
N ALA A 323 -7.55 -19.91 26.32
CA ALA A 323 -8.98 -19.72 26.61
C ALA A 323 -9.92 -20.51 25.63
N ARG A 324 -9.36 -21.08 24.53
CA ARG A 324 -10.12 -21.82 23.51
C ARG A 324 -9.49 -23.20 23.24
N PRO A 325 -9.68 -24.18 24.15
CA PRO A 325 -8.96 -25.45 24.09
C PRO A 325 -9.20 -26.24 22.78
N ARG A 326 -10.38 -26.12 22.16
CA ARG A 326 -10.65 -26.75 20.86
C ARG A 326 -9.82 -26.12 19.73
N ALA A 327 -9.69 -24.81 19.72
CA ALA A 327 -8.85 -24.10 18.74
C ALA A 327 -7.37 -24.45 18.95
N LEU A 328 -6.92 -24.48 20.19
CA LEU A 328 -5.57 -24.91 20.55
C LEU A 328 -5.27 -26.33 20.09
N ALA A 329 -6.15 -27.30 20.41
CA ALA A 329 -6.00 -28.69 20.01
C ALA A 329 -5.91 -28.86 18.47
N ARG A 330 -6.66 -28.06 17.70
CA ARG A 330 -6.60 -28.05 16.23
C ARG A 330 -5.29 -27.45 15.70
N THR A 331 -4.77 -26.44 16.36
CA THR A 331 -3.59 -25.69 15.89
C THR A 331 -2.27 -26.34 16.33
N LEU A 332 -2.22 -27.04 17.47
CA LEU A 332 -1.00 -27.65 18.00
C LEU A 332 -0.29 -28.62 17.05
N PRO A 333 -0.99 -29.56 16.34
CA PRO A 333 -0.33 -30.45 15.39
C PRO A 333 0.36 -29.71 14.25
N TRP A 334 -0.29 -28.64 13.76
CA TRP A 334 0.29 -27.77 12.73
C TRP A 334 1.52 -27.03 13.26
N ILE A 335 1.47 -26.46 14.48
CA ILE A 335 2.63 -25.84 15.12
C ILE A 335 3.78 -26.84 15.26
N ALA A 336 3.51 -28.03 15.75
CA ALA A 336 4.52 -29.08 15.91
C ALA A 336 5.16 -29.46 14.55
N ARG A 337 4.35 -29.63 13.52
CA ARG A 337 4.82 -29.89 12.14
C ARG A 337 5.70 -28.74 11.63
N LYS A 338 5.29 -27.48 11.82
CA LYS A 338 6.08 -26.31 11.41
C LYS A 338 7.40 -26.21 12.15
N LEU A 339 7.38 -26.36 13.47
CA LEU A 339 8.61 -26.36 14.27
C LEU A 339 9.55 -27.51 13.88
N TRP A 340 8.99 -28.68 13.61
CA TRP A 340 9.79 -29.82 13.11
C TRP A 340 10.43 -29.53 11.76
N GLY A 341 9.69 -28.92 10.82
CA GLY A 341 10.22 -28.51 9.52
C GLY A 341 11.29 -27.43 9.62
N LEU A 342 11.16 -26.51 10.58
CA LEU A 342 12.07 -25.38 10.81
C LEU A 342 13.31 -25.75 11.63
N LYS A 343 13.32 -26.89 12.35
CA LYS A 343 14.33 -27.18 13.39
C LYS A 343 15.77 -27.09 12.90
N GLY A 344 16.05 -27.60 11.69
CA GLY A 344 17.39 -27.60 11.11
C GLY A 344 17.86 -26.19 10.76
N ASP A 345 16.96 -25.39 10.18
CA ASP A 345 17.25 -24.00 9.79
C ASP A 345 17.38 -23.10 11.02
N LEU A 346 16.54 -23.31 12.02
CA LEU A 346 16.66 -22.62 13.32
C LEU A 346 18.00 -22.95 14.00
N TRP A 347 18.43 -24.20 13.97
CA TRP A 347 19.71 -24.58 14.56
C TRP A 347 20.88 -23.91 13.81
N ARG A 348 20.91 -23.94 12.48
CA ARG A 348 21.96 -23.30 11.68
C ARG A 348 21.95 -21.78 11.78
N SER A 349 20.79 -21.16 11.93
CA SER A 349 20.66 -19.71 12.09
C SER A 349 20.87 -19.21 13.53
N GLY A 350 21.21 -20.11 14.48
CA GLY A 350 21.31 -19.76 15.91
C GLY A 350 19.98 -19.33 16.51
N GLY A 351 18.88 -19.96 16.12
CA GLY A 351 17.52 -19.65 16.58
C GLY A 351 16.87 -18.44 15.92
N ARG A 352 17.50 -17.83 14.93
CA ARG A 352 16.96 -16.65 14.25
C ARG A 352 15.98 -17.04 13.16
N ALA A 353 14.77 -16.46 13.24
CA ALA A 353 13.75 -16.57 12.22
C ALA A 353 13.13 -15.19 11.97
N ASN A 354 12.93 -14.84 10.72
CA ASN A 354 12.45 -13.55 10.30
C ASN A 354 11.13 -13.70 9.54
N LYS A 355 10.15 -12.86 9.88
CA LYS A 355 8.91 -12.77 9.11
C LYS A 355 9.20 -12.04 7.81
N LEU A 356 8.80 -12.62 6.69
CA LEU A 356 8.68 -11.97 5.40
C LEU A 356 7.27 -12.22 4.86
N THR A 357 6.59 -11.17 4.46
CA THR A 357 5.28 -11.26 3.83
C THR A 357 5.43 -10.95 2.35
N PHE A 358 4.91 -11.82 1.48
CA PHE A 358 4.70 -11.50 0.08
C PHE A 358 3.27 -11.00 -0.12
N PHE A 359 3.13 -9.93 -0.89
CA PHE A 359 1.84 -9.33 -1.19
C PHE A 359 1.71 -9.10 -2.70
N LEU A 360 0.66 -9.64 -3.28
CA LEU A 360 0.30 -9.45 -4.68
C LEU A 360 -0.87 -8.48 -4.74
N HIS A 361 -0.74 -7.44 -5.54
CA HIS A 361 -1.77 -6.42 -5.69
C HIS A 361 -2.06 -6.19 -7.18
N ASN A 362 -3.32 -6.40 -7.56
CA ASN A 362 -3.80 -6.24 -8.91
C ASN A 362 -4.75 -5.04 -8.98
N PHE A 363 -4.23 -3.87 -9.33
CA PHE A 363 -5.05 -2.71 -9.62
C PHE A 363 -5.83 -2.90 -10.93
N MET A 364 -6.91 -2.16 -11.09
CA MET A 364 -7.68 -2.13 -12.34
C MET A 364 -7.21 -1.02 -13.25
N ASP A 365 -7.29 -1.27 -14.54
CA ASP A 365 -7.12 -0.23 -15.56
C ASP A 365 -8.21 0.83 -15.42
N ALA A 366 -7.86 2.09 -15.62
CA ALA A 366 -8.78 3.23 -15.42
C ALA A 366 -10.05 3.15 -16.26
N GLU A 367 -9.96 2.55 -17.45
CA GLU A 367 -11.07 2.40 -18.38
C GLU A 367 -11.89 1.12 -18.18
N ASN A 368 -11.40 0.20 -17.32
CA ASN A 368 -12.03 -1.11 -17.11
C ASN A 368 -12.22 -1.42 -15.61
N LEU A 369 -13.08 -0.65 -14.95
CA LEU A 369 -13.38 -0.84 -13.53
C LEU A 369 -14.50 -1.87 -13.32
N CYS A 370 -14.27 -2.83 -12.42
CA CYS A 370 -15.26 -3.80 -11.96
C CYS A 370 -16.01 -3.25 -10.73
N ARG A 371 -17.34 -3.21 -10.79
CA ARG A 371 -18.19 -2.71 -9.70
C ARG A 371 -18.03 -3.53 -8.42
N GLN A 372 -17.93 -4.86 -8.52
CA GLN A 372 -17.76 -5.74 -7.35
C GLN A 372 -16.42 -5.48 -6.67
N ARG A 373 -15.34 -5.35 -7.45
CA ARG A 373 -14.00 -5.03 -6.94
C ARG A 373 -13.95 -3.65 -6.27
N ILE A 374 -14.66 -2.65 -6.82
CA ILE A 374 -14.81 -1.33 -6.17
C ILE A 374 -15.57 -1.45 -4.85
N GLY A 375 -16.70 -2.17 -4.84
CA GLY A 375 -17.52 -2.37 -3.62
C GLY A 375 -16.80 -3.12 -2.50
N ALA A 376 -15.88 -4.04 -2.86
CA ALA A 376 -15.04 -4.79 -1.92
C ALA A 376 -13.65 -4.19 -1.69
N CYS A 377 -13.42 -2.93 -2.12
CA CYS A 377 -12.11 -2.32 -2.04
C CYS A 377 -11.70 -2.05 -0.59
N VAL A 378 -10.50 -2.50 -0.23
CA VAL A 378 -9.89 -2.28 1.09
C VAL A 378 -8.73 -1.28 1.06
N PHE A 379 -8.43 -0.71 -0.12
CA PHE A 379 -7.43 0.33 -0.32
C PHE A 379 -8.13 1.61 -0.76
N MET A 380 -8.20 2.56 0.15
CA MET A 380 -8.93 3.81 -0.04
C MET A 380 -7.98 4.99 -0.18
N VAL A 381 -8.44 6.05 -0.82
CA VAL A 381 -7.75 7.34 -0.87
C VAL A 381 -8.63 8.37 -0.18
N GLN A 382 -8.07 9.11 0.77
CA GLN A 382 -8.80 10.18 1.45
C GLN A 382 -8.79 11.45 0.60
N THR A 383 -9.96 11.87 0.15
CA THR A 383 -10.18 13.16 -0.52
C THR A 383 -10.68 14.22 0.47
N ALA A 384 -10.87 15.45 -0.01
CA ALA A 384 -11.50 16.51 0.78
C ALA A 384 -12.95 16.19 1.21
N GLU A 385 -13.66 15.40 0.41
CA GLU A 385 -15.08 15.08 0.59
C GLU A 385 -15.31 13.76 1.33
N GLY A 386 -14.30 12.89 1.38
CA GLY A 386 -14.35 11.58 2.02
C GLY A 386 -13.44 10.58 1.35
N PRO A 387 -13.42 9.32 1.82
CA PRO A 387 -12.61 8.26 1.21
C PRO A 387 -13.27 7.73 -0.06
N ILE A 388 -12.44 7.31 -1.01
CA ILE A 388 -12.84 6.69 -2.27
C ILE A 388 -11.91 5.52 -2.60
N SER A 389 -12.43 4.49 -3.29
CA SER A 389 -11.60 3.38 -3.78
C SER A 389 -10.39 3.87 -4.58
N MET A 390 -9.21 3.31 -4.33
CA MET A 390 -7.97 3.75 -4.99
C MET A 390 -8.04 3.61 -6.51
N CYS A 391 -8.62 2.52 -7.04
CA CYS A 391 -8.78 2.36 -8.50
C CYS A 391 -9.72 3.42 -9.09
N LEU A 392 -10.82 3.73 -8.41
CA LEU A 392 -11.76 4.76 -8.85
C LEU A 392 -11.15 6.17 -8.76
N HIS A 393 -10.39 6.44 -7.69
CA HIS A 393 -9.63 7.68 -7.56
C HIS A 393 -8.63 7.84 -8.70
N ASN A 394 -7.87 6.80 -9.02
CA ASN A 394 -6.89 6.83 -10.11
C ASN A 394 -7.54 7.05 -11.48
N ALA A 395 -8.74 6.51 -11.73
CA ALA A 395 -9.46 6.67 -12.99
C ALA A 395 -9.95 8.09 -13.23
N LYS A 396 -10.18 8.88 -12.18
CA LYS A 396 -10.70 10.25 -12.26
C LYS A 396 -9.95 11.24 -11.35
N ARG A 397 -8.64 11.05 -11.22
CA ARG A 397 -7.77 11.80 -10.31
C ARG A 397 -7.90 13.32 -10.43
N ASP A 398 -7.97 13.85 -11.65
CA ASP A 398 -8.07 15.29 -11.91
C ASP A 398 -9.32 15.93 -11.30
N SER A 399 -10.40 15.16 -11.17
CA SER A 399 -11.61 15.63 -10.49
C SER A 399 -11.43 15.87 -9.00
N PHE A 400 -10.32 15.43 -8.40
CA PHE A 400 -9.99 15.63 -6.99
C PHE A 400 -8.83 16.60 -6.78
N ILE A 401 -7.78 16.48 -7.61
CA ILE A 401 -6.55 17.26 -7.40
C ILE A 401 -6.61 18.67 -8.00
N LEU A 402 -7.48 18.92 -8.97
CA LEU A 402 -7.63 20.23 -9.63
C LEU A 402 -8.78 21.07 -9.06
N GLN A 403 -9.58 20.52 -8.16
CA GLN A 403 -10.71 21.26 -7.58
C GLN A 403 -10.25 22.19 -6.46
N PRO A 404 -10.77 23.43 -6.40
CA PRO A 404 -10.57 24.31 -5.27
C PRO A 404 -11.05 23.66 -3.98
N LEU A 405 -10.28 23.81 -2.91
CA LEU A 405 -10.58 23.25 -1.60
C LEU A 405 -11.09 24.34 -0.67
N LYS A 406 -12.19 24.06 0.04
CA LYS A 406 -12.64 24.93 1.11
C LYS A 406 -11.71 24.75 2.32
N VAL A 407 -11.05 25.83 2.73
CA VAL A 407 -10.09 25.86 3.85
C VAL A 407 -10.50 26.93 4.87
N GLY A 408 -10.06 26.75 6.12
CA GLY A 408 -10.41 27.65 7.22
C GLY A 408 -11.86 27.48 7.71
N THR A 409 -12.21 28.20 8.79
CA THR A 409 -13.53 28.18 9.43
C THR A 409 -13.99 29.58 9.76
N GLY A 410 -15.32 29.82 9.82
CA GLY A 410 -15.92 31.11 10.18
C GLY A 410 -15.56 32.23 9.21
N ALA A 411 -15.21 33.39 9.74
CA ALA A 411 -14.85 34.58 8.95
C ALA A 411 -13.52 34.43 8.17
N GLY A 412 -12.71 33.42 8.48
CA GLY A 412 -11.47 33.09 7.75
C GLY A 412 -11.64 31.98 6.71
N ALA A 413 -12.87 31.52 6.46
CA ALA A 413 -13.10 30.49 5.45
C ALA A 413 -12.89 31.04 4.04
N GLY A 414 -12.20 30.27 3.20
CA GLY A 414 -11.92 30.62 1.82
C GLY A 414 -11.78 29.39 0.95
N TRP A 415 -11.46 29.63 -0.32
CA TRP A 415 -11.23 28.59 -1.31
C TRP A 415 -9.77 28.60 -1.73
N TRP A 416 -9.04 27.54 -1.37
CA TRP A 416 -7.67 27.33 -1.81
C TRP A 416 -7.64 26.81 -3.26
N ASP A 417 -6.86 27.49 -4.09
CA ASP A 417 -6.69 27.14 -5.51
C ASP A 417 -5.48 26.20 -5.65
N PRO A 418 -5.65 24.94 -6.14
CA PRO A 418 -4.56 23.97 -6.24
C PRO A 418 -3.47 24.35 -7.26
N LEU A 419 -3.73 25.23 -8.21
CA LEU A 419 -2.74 25.62 -9.22
C LEU A 419 -1.89 26.82 -8.79
N THR A 420 -2.50 27.76 -8.08
CA THR A 420 -1.80 28.98 -7.62
C THR A 420 -1.30 28.87 -6.17
N GLY A 421 -1.94 28.02 -5.36
CA GLY A 421 -1.72 27.93 -3.92
C GLY A 421 -2.34 29.10 -3.13
N ALA A 422 -3.10 29.98 -3.78
CA ALA A 422 -3.73 31.13 -3.15
C ALA A 422 -5.11 30.78 -2.58
N THR A 423 -5.44 31.36 -1.43
CA THR A 423 -6.80 31.30 -0.86
C THR A 423 -7.58 32.55 -1.25
N ARG A 424 -8.82 32.38 -1.68
CA ARG A 424 -9.74 33.44 -2.14
C ARG A 424 -11.12 33.30 -1.47
N GLU A 425 -11.86 34.38 -1.39
CA GLU A 425 -13.22 34.40 -0.81
C GLU A 425 -14.24 33.61 -1.65
N SER A 426 -14.04 33.55 -2.97
CA SER A 426 -14.94 32.87 -3.89
C SER A 426 -14.22 31.86 -4.77
N VAL A 427 -14.95 30.83 -5.20
CA VAL A 427 -14.45 29.82 -6.15
C VAL A 427 -14.18 30.51 -7.50
N THR A 428 -12.93 30.41 -7.96
CA THR A 428 -12.59 30.74 -9.34
C THR A 428 -12.49 29.44 -10.12
N VAL A 429 -13.18 29.31 -11.25
CA VAL A 429 -13.06 28.16 -12.13
C VAL A 429 -11.60 28.03 -12.56
N THR A 430 -10.97 26.94 -12.17
CA THR A 430 -9.56 26.68 -12.47
C THR A 430 -9.43 26.41 -13.97
N ARG A 431 -8.54 27.12 -14.65
CA ARG A 431 -8.19 26.81 -16.04
C ARG A 431 -7.41 25.50 -16.04
N GLU A 432 -7.57 24.72 -17.12
CA GLU A 432 -6.75 23.54 -17.33
C GLU A 432 -5.26 23.92 -17.25
N PRO A 433 -4.47 23.28 -16.36
CA PRO A 433 -3.07 23.67 -16.18
C PRO A 433 -2.23 23.35 -17.42
N ALA A 434 -1.20 24.16 -17.64
CA ALA A 434 -0.23 23.87 -18.69
C ALA A 434 0.50 22.54 -18.40
N LEU A 435 0.73 21.76 -19.44
CA LEU A 435 1.48 20.51 -19.34
C LEU A 435 2.94 20.77 -18.94
N THR A 436 3.43 19.98 -18.00
CA THR A 436 4.82 20.06 -17.55
C THR A 436 5.79 19.41 -18.53
N LYS A 437 7.11 19.63 -18.36
CA LYS A 437 8.14 18.95 -19.15
C LYS A 437 8.09 17.43 -19.03
N LYS A 438 7.71 16.90 -17.86
CA LYS A 438 7.54 15.46 -17.63
C LYS A 438 6.40 14.91 -18.45
N THR A 439 5.25 15.57 -18.43
CA THR A 439 4.09 15.22 -19.23
C THR A 439 4.40 15.24 -20.73
N ALA A 440 5.12 16.27 -21.21
CA ALA A 440 5.55 16.35 -22.59
C ALA A 440 6.51 15.20 -22.99
N ARG A 441 7.37 14.76 -22.07
CA ARG A 441 8.25 13.60 -22.26
C ARG A 441 7.46 12.29 -22.28
N GLY A 442 6.48 12.13 -21.40
CA GLY A 442 5.57 10.98 -21.38
C GLY A 442 4.75 10.85 -22.66
N ARG A 443 4.17 11.94 -23.17
CA ARG A 443 3.45 11.94 -24.45
C ARG A 443 4.34 11.55 -25.62
N ARG A 444 5.56 12.04 -25.72
CA ARG A 444 6.53 11.62 -26.72
C ARG A 444 6.83 10.12 -26.68
N ARG A 445 6.89 9.53 -25.49
CA ARG A 445 7.07 8.08 -25.34
C ARG A 445 5.86 7.29 -25.84
N LEU A 446 4.63 7.77 -25.61
CA LEU A 446 3.41 7.18 -26.16
C LEU A 446 3.44 7.20 -27.69
N GLU A 447 3.80 8.31 -28.30
CA GLU A 447 3.90 8.46 -29.76
C GLU A 447 4.94 7.51 -30.35
N ILE A 448 6.11 7.36 -29.71
CA ILE A 448 7.15 6.41 -30.14
C ILE A 448 6.66 4.97 -30.04
N ASN A 449 6.00 4.59 -28.95
CA ASN A 449 5.50 3.23 -28.75
C ASN A 449 4.35 2.88 -29.73
N HIS A 450 3.47 3.82 -30.06
CA HIS A 450 2.44 3.62 -31.06
C HIS A 450 2.99 3.63 -32.48
N GLY A 451 4.08 4.36 -32.76
CA GLY A 451 4.77 4.37 -34.05
C GLY A 451 5.53 3.07 -34.35
N ALA A 452 6.00 2.35 -33.33
CA ALA A 452 6.69 1.08 -33.48
C ALA A 452 5.76 -0.14 -33.70
N GLN A 453 4.43 0.07 -33.57
CA GLN A 453 3.41 -0.97 -33.75
C GLN A 453 2.65 -0.86 -35.08
N ARG A 454 3.07 0.04 -36.02
CA ARG A 454 2.49 0.17 -37.35
C ARG A 454 3.36 -0.45 -38.43
#